data_daa4da48328c1c26689483cfd7f22793
#
_entry.id   daa4da48328c1c26689483cfd7f22793
#
_cell.length_a   1.000
_cell.length_b   1.000
_cell.length_c   1.000
_cell.angle_alpha   90.00
_cell.angle_beta   90.00
_cell.angle_gamma   90.00
#
_symmetry.space_group_name_H-M   'P 1'
#
loop_
_entity.id
_entity.type
_entity.pdbx_description
1 polymer ?
#
loop_
_entity_poly.entity_id
_entity_poly.type
_entity_poly.pdbx_seq_one_letter_code
_entity_poly.pdbx_strand_id
1 'polypeptide(L)'
;MSDAPILSVKNLTTSFVVDGRWKSVVRGVSFDVRQGETVAIVGESGSGKSVTSLSIMRLLAPMSSRIEGEIILNGRDLTKLTDKQMREIRGNEASMIFQEPMTSLNPIFTIGRQISEVLTRHKGMSKTDARAETVRLLEKVRIPNASSRFDEYPHQFSGGMRQRVMIAMALASKPKLLIADEPTTALDVTIQGQILDLIKILQEEEGMSVLFITHDMGVVAEIADRTIVMFRGEQVETGPTEDIFNRGQHPYTRALLSAVPKLGSMQNHKWPTRFPIVDMKTGTAEEPIEISGTVVAEKAPVLKVKNLVTRFPIHSGLLSRQTGAVHAVEDISFDLFQGETLSLVGESGCGKSTTGRSIMRLVQPTSGEILLDGHDVLKLQPAELRSMRKSVQMIFQDPFSSLNPRMSVGTAISEPFIKHKLGTAKQAKEKTADLLEKVGLSADMASRYPHEFSGGQRQRIAIARALALDPKVIVADESVSALDVSIKAQVCNLLLDLQQSLNLAFLFISHDMAVVERVSHRVAVMYLGEIVELGPRAAVFENPQHPYTKKLMSAVPVPDPARRGIRRGITNDELKSPVRKLDYRPPVRQYRQVSEGHLVQVA
;
A
#
# COMPACT_ATOMS: atom_id res chain seq x y z
N MET A 1 6.95 21.49 -34.22
CA MET A 1 6.81 20.16 -33.59
C MET A 1 5.50 19.58 -34.10
N SER A 2 5.44 18.34 -34.55
CA SER A 2 4.21 17.76 -35.11
C SER A 2 3.15 17.66 -33.99
N ASP A 3 1.97 18.20 -34.24
CA ASP A 3 0.82 18.26 -33.29
C ASP A 3 0.15 16.87 -33.13
N ALA A 4 0.72 15.83 -33.74
CA ALA A 4 0.18 14.47 -33.73
C ALA A 4 0.51 13.77 -32.40
N PRO A 5 -0.49 13.11 -31.78
CA PRO A 5 -0.27 12.36 -30.54
C PRO A 5 0.64 11.13 -30.78
N ILE A 6 1.46 10.80 -29.78
CA ILE A 6 2.29 9.59 -29.80
C ILE A 6 1.43 8.34 -29.67
N LEU A 7 0.38 8.40 -28.83
CA LEU A 7 -0.63 7.37 -28.68
C LEU A 7 -2.03 7.98 -28.86
N SER A 8 -2.85 7.36 -29.73
CA SER A 8 -4.27 7.70 -29.86
C SER A 8 -5.11 6.43 -29.71
N VAL A 9 -6.01 6.44 -28.73
CA VAL A 9 -6.96 5.37 -28.44
C VAL A 9 -8.35 5.87 -28.78
N LYS A 10 -9.09 5.13 -29.64
CA LYS A 10 -10.43 5.52 -30.09
C LYS A 10 -11.43 4.39 -29.90
N ASN A 11 -12.49 4.68 -29.15
CA ASN A 11 -13.61 3.77 -28.87
C ASN A 11 -13.15 2.37 -28.40
N LEU A 12 -12.10 2.32 -27.58
CA LEU A 12 -11.58 1.07 -27.07
C LEU A 12 -12.61 0.34 -26.22
N THR A 13 -12.97 -0.85 -26.66
CA THR A 13 -13.84 -1.76 -25.92
C THR A 13 -13.12 -3.08 -25.73
N THR A 14 -13.03 -3.54 -24.48
CA THR A 14 -12.38 -4.82 -24.14
C THR A 14 -13.35 -5.70 -23.38
N SER A 15 -13.58 -6.90 -23.90
CA SER A 15 -14.50 -7.89 -23.38
C SER A 15 -13.80 -9.19 -23.02
N PHE A 16 -14.30 -9.89 -22.01
CA PHE A 16 -13.86 -11.23 -21.58
C PHE A 16 -15.00 -12.22 -21.62
N VAL A 17 -14.69 -13.49 -21.80
CA VAL A 17 -15.65 -14.59 -21.66
C VAL A 17 -15.81 -14.92 -20.18
N VAL A 18 -17.02 -14.70 -19.64
CA VAL A 18 -17.42 -15.05 -18.27
C VAL A 18 -18.69 -15.90 -18.36
N ASP A 19 -18.66 -17.10 -17.82
CA ASP A 19 -19.78 -18.05 -17.87
C ASP A 19 -20.33 -18.27 -19.31
N GLY A 20 -19.40 -18.37 -20.28
CA GLY A 20 -19.74 -18.58 -21.70
C GLY A 20 -20.32 -17.37 -22.42
N ARG A 21 -20.37 -16.19 -21.79
CA ARG A 21 -20.87 -14.94 -22.40
C ARG A 21 -19.78 -13.86 -22.43
N TRP A 22 -19.79 -13.04 -23.46
CA TRP A 22 -18.91 -11.88 -23.56
C TRP A 22 -19.40 -10.78 -22.60
N LYS A 23 -18.51 -10.33 -21.72
CA LYS A 23 -18.76 -9.24 -20.78
C LYS A 23 -17.73 -8.14 -21.00
N SER A 24 -18.19 -6.93 -21.36
CA SER A 24 -17.31 -5.78 -21.57
C SER A 24 -16.87 -5.19 -20.22
N VAL A 25 -15.54 -5.10 -20.05
CA VAL A 25 -14.87 -4.52 -18.87
C VAL A 25 -14.41 -3.09 -19.17
N VAL A 26 -14.00 -2.80 -20.41
CA VAL A 26 -13.72 -1.44 -20.91
C VAL A 26 -14.71 -1.14 -22.02
N ARG A 27 -15.29 0.06 -22.02
CA ARG A 27 -16.43 0.42 -22.88
C ARG A 27 -16.21 1.78 -23.55
N GLY A 28 -15.83 1.79 -24.82
CA GLY A 28 -15.76 2.99 -25.65
C GLY A 28 -14.78 4.07 -25.17
N VAL A 29 -13.68 3.69 -24.52
CA VAL A 29 -12.71 4.64 -23.98
C VAL A 29 -11.91 5.28 -25.11
N SER A 30 -11.78 6.62 -25.09
CA SER A 30 -11.08 7.39 -26.12
C SER A 30 -10.20 8.48 -25.49
N PHE A 31 -8.91 8.49 -25.84
CA PHE A 31 -7.96 9.51 -25.37
C PHE A 31 -6.69 9.50 -26.23
N ASP A 32 -5.94 10.59 -26.12
CA ASP A 32 -4.64 10.75 -26.76
C ASP A 32 -3.56 11.03 -25.70
N VAL A 33 -2.32 10.68 -26.01
CA VAL A 33 -1.12 11.08 -25.27
C VAL A 33 -0.21 11.82 -26.24
N ARG A 34 0.16 13.06 -25.90
CA ARG A 34 1.06 13.88 -26.72
C ARG A 34 2.52 13.56 -26.41
N GLN A 35 3.42 13.98 -27.27
CA GLN A 35 4.85 13.78 -27.03
C GLN A 35 5.31 14.55 -25.79
N GLY A 36 6.02 13.87 -24.88
CA GLY A 36 6.51 14.43 -23.62
C GLY A 36 5.44 14.67 -22.56
N GLU A 37 4.17 14.35 -22.84
CA GLU A 37 3.06 14.52 -21.90
C GLU A 37 2.97 13.33 -20.93
N THR A 38 2.58 13.61 -19.68
CA THR A 38 2.12 12.60 -18.71
C THR A 38 0.59 12.64 -18.61
N VAL A 39 -0.06 11.57 -19.06
CA VAL A 39 -1.51 11.37 -18.89
C VAL A 39 -1.75 10.34 -17.80
N ALA A 40 -2.54 10.71 -16.77
CA ALA A 40 -2.94 9.76 -15.74
C ALA A 40 -4.32 9.15 -16.04
N ILE A 41 -4.46 7.84 -15.84
CA ILE A 41 -5.74 7.14 -15.78
C ILE A 41 -6.00 6.78 -14.32
N VAL A 42 -7.11 7.28 -13.77
CA VAL A 42 -7.47 7.10 -12.36
C VAL A 42 -8.85 6.45 -12.20
N GLY A 43 -9.09 5.89 -11.03
CA GLY A 43 -10.35 5.25 -10.66
C GLY A 43 -10.14 4.12 -9.68
N GLU A 44 -11.21 3.58 -9.11
CA GLU A 44 -11.15 2.45 -8.18
C GLU A 44 -10.78 1.13 -8.86
N SER A 45 -10.46 0.12 -8.06
CA SER A 45 -10.21 -1.25 -8.53
C SER A 45 -11.41 -1.79 -9.32
N GLY A 46 -11.12 -2.48 -10.43
CA GLY A 46 -12.18 -2.96 -11.32
C GLY A 46 -12.78 -1.91 -12.26
N SER A 47 -12.31 -0.65 -12.25
CA SER A 47 -12.76 0.37 -13.22
C SER A 47 -12.23 0.18 -14.64
N GLY A 48 -11.35 -0.79 -14.89
CA GLY A 48 -10.83 -1.12 -16.22
C GLY A 48 -9.45 -0.53 -16.56
N LYS A 49 -8.79 0.18 -15.65
CA LYS A 49 -7.49 0.86 -15.89
C LYS A 49 -6.40 -0.07 -16.42
N SER A 50 -6.07 -1.13 -15.66
CA SER A 50 -5.04 -2.09 -16.06
C SER A 50 -5.45 -2.90 -17.30
N VAL A 51 -6.76 -3.15 -17.47
CA VAL A 51 -7.26 -3.79 -18.71
C VAL A 51 -7.03 -2.87 -19.92
N THR A 52 -7.19 -1.55 -19.76
CA THR A 52 -6.89 -0.56 -20.82
C THR A 52 -5.42 -0.61 -21.22
N SER A 53 -4.48 -0.60 -20.25
CA SER A 53 -3.04 -0.69 -20.54
C SER A 53 -2.64 -2.00 -21.21
N LEU A 54 -3.16 -3.13 -20.69
CA LEU A 54 -2.94 -4.45 -21.27
C LEU A 54 -3.52 -4.58 -22.69
N SER A 55 -4.66 -3.90 -22.96
CA SER A 55 -5.26 -3.84 -24.30
C SER A 55 -4.39 -3.05 -25.27
N ILE A 56 -3.84 -1.90 -24.86
CA ILE A 56 -2.91 -1.10 -25.65
C ILE A 56 -1.68 -1.93 -26.02
N MET A 57 -1.12 -2.65 -25.06
CA MET A 57 0.03 -3.53 -25.27
C MET A 57 -0.34 -4.87 -25.89
N ARG A 58 -1.63 -5.16 -26.12
CA ARG A 58 -2.14 -6.44 -26.64
C ARG A 58 -1.58 -7.65 -25.88
N LEU A 59 -1.55 -7.55 -24.54
CA LEU A 59 -1.06 -8.60 -23.64
C LEU A 59 -2.17 -9.51 -23.10
N LEU A 60 -3.43 -9.22 -23.44
CA LEU A 60 -4.57 -10.06 -23.07
C LEU A 60 -4.60 -11.35 -23.89
N ALA A 61 -5.03 -12.45 -23.27
CA ALA A 61 -5.10 -13.75 -23.93
C ALA A 61 -6.16 -13.78 -25.05
N PRO A 62 -5.79 -14.02 -26.32
CA PRO A 62 -6.71 -13.89 -27.47
C PRO A 62 -7.93 -14.82 -27.41
N MET A 63 -7.79 -15.98 -26.75
CA MET A 63 -8.88 -16.97 -26.65
C MET A 63 -9.98 -16.58 -25.66
N SER A 64 -9.66 -15.72 -24.68
CA SER A 64 -10.59 -15.33 -23.60
C SER A 64 -10.89 -13.83 -23.59
N SER A 65 -10.29 -13.05 -24.48
CA SER A 65 -10.51 -11.61 -24.59
C SER A 65 -10.70 -11.15 -26.01
N ARG A 66 -11.43 -10.04 -26.18
CA ARG A 66 -11.67 -9.37 -27.46
C ARG A 66 -11.42 -7.88 -27.28
N ILE A 67 -10.65 -7.30 -28.18
CA ILE A 67 -10.32 -5.86 -28.21
C ILE A 67 -10.93 -5.29 -29.48
N GLU A 68 -11.73 -4.24 -29.34
CA GLU A 68 -12.40 -3.50 -30.42
C GLU A 68 -12.06 -2.01 -30.31
N GLY A 69 -12.13 -1.27 -31.41
CA GLY A 69 -11.69 0.11 -31.53
C GLY A 69 -10.33 0.24 -32.22
N GLU A 70 -9.73 1.42 -32.14
CA GLU A 70 -8.43 1.72 -32.74
C GLU A 70 -7.40 2.10 -31.67
N ILE A 71 -6.18 1.58 -31.81
CA ILE A 71 -5.03 1.91 -30.95
C ILE A 71 -3.88 2.29 -31.88
N ILE A 72 -3.62 3.60 -32.00
CA ILE A 72 -2.59 4.12 -32.90
C ILE A 72 -1.39 4.57 -32.07
N LEU A 73 -0.24 3.93 -32.26
CA LEU A 73 1.04 4.32 -31.67
C LEU A 73 1.99 4.79 -32.79
N ASN A 74 2.48 6.03 -32.67
CA ASN A 74 3.40 6.60 -33.63
C ASN A 74 2.92 6.43 -35.09
N GLY A 75 1.61 6.65 -35.34
CA GLY A 75 0.99 6.53 -36.67
C GLY A 75 0.66 5.09 -37.12
N ARG A 76 0.96 4.07 -36.31
CA ARG A 76 0.67 2.65 -36.62
C ARG A 76 -0.48 2.11 -35.78
N ASP A 77 -1.47 1.50 -36.43
CA ASP A 77 -2.60 0.85 -35.75
C ASP A 77 -2.16 -0.51 -35.16
N LEU A 78 -2.03 -0.57 -33.85
CA LEU A 78 -1.59 -1.76 -33.13
C LEU A 78 -2.60 -2.91 -33.22
N THR A 79 -3.89 -2.62 -33.43
CA THR A 79 -4.94 -3.65 -33.49
C THR A 79 -4.80 -4.55 -34.71
N LYS A 80 -4.19 -4.03 -35.78
CA LYS A 80 -3.99 -4.73 -37.08
C LYS A 80 -2.66 -5.46 -37.20
N LEU A 81 -1.74 -5.28 -36.21
CA LEU A 81 -0.41 -5.88 -36.28
C LEU A 81 -0.44 -7.38 -35.95
N THR A 82 0.48 -8.13 -36.55
CA THR A 82 0.75 -9.52 -36.17
C THR A 82 1.50 -9.57 -34.82
N ASP A 83 1.49 -10.72 -34.13
CA ASP A 83 2.26 -10.89 -32.88
C ASP A 83 3.77 -10.71 -33.08
N LYS A 84 4.32 -11.03 -34.27
CA LYS A 84 5.71 -10.77 -34.58
C LYS A 84 6.01 -9.28 -34.60
N GLN A 85 5.16 -8.48 -35.26
CA GLN A 85 5.27 -7.02 -35.30
C GLN A 85 5.08 -6.39 -33.93
N MET A 86 4.14 -6.90 -33.14
CA MET A 86 3.95 -6.43 -31.75
C MET A 86 5.18 -6.70 -30.87
N ARG A 87 5.91 -7.79 -31.08
CA ARG A 87 7.17 -8.05 -30.35
C ARG A 87 8.29 -7.06 -30.66
N GLU A 88 8.26 -6.41 -31.83
CA GLU A 88 9.20 -5.34 -32.18
C GLU A 88 8.86 -4.00 -31.51
N ILE A 89 7.57 -3.80 -31.18
CA ILE A 89 7.09 -2.60 -30.49
C ILE A 89 7.25 -2.72 -28.98
N ARG A 90 6.85 -3.88 -28.42
CA ARG A 90 6.91 -4.14 -26.98
C ARG A 90 8.35 -4.13 -26.48
N GLY A 91 8.64 -3.30 -25.48
CA GLY A 91 9.98 -3.14 -24.91
C GLY A 91 10.93 -2.30 -25.79
N ASN A 92 10.50 -1.75 -26.92
CA ASN A 92 11.31 -0.89 -27.78
C ASN A 92 10.65 0.49 -28.01
N GLU A 93 9.49 0.57 -28.67
CA GLU A 93 8.78 1.83 -28.89
C GLU A 93 7.82 2.16 -27.74
N ALA A 94 7.16 1.14 -27.19
CA ALA A 94 6.37 1.23 -25.97
C ALA A 94 6.87 0.20 -24.97
N SER A 95 7.10 0.64 -23.74
CA SER A 95 7.45 -0.21 -22.60
C SER A 95 6.41 -0.11 -21.50
N MET A 96 6.35 -1.14 -20.65
CA MET A 96 5.38 -1.21 -19.56
C MET A 96 6.06 -1.57 -18.24
N ILE A 97 5.72 -0.84 -17.18
CA ILE A 97 5.98 -1.19 -15.80
C ILE A 97 4.69 -1.80 -15.26
N PHE A 98 4.76 -3.04 -14.79
CA PHE A 98 3.60 -3.77 -14.26
C PHE A 98 3.40 -3.49 -12.78
N GLN A 99 2.18 -3.72 -12.30
CA GLN A 99 1.74 -3.45 -10.94
C GLN A 99 2.56 -4.19 -9.87
N GLU A 100 2.94 -5.45 -10.13
CA GLU A 100 3.63 -6.28 -9.15
C GLU A 100 5.09 -6.58 -9.55
N PRO A 101 6.10 -6.05 -8.84
CA PRO A 101 7.51 -6.34 -9.11
C PRO A 101 7.87 -7.82 -8.90
N MET A 102 7.15 -8.49 -8.01
CA MET A 102 7.42 -9.90 -7.66
C MET A 102 7.10 -10.87 -8.78
N THR A 103 6.08 -10.57 -9.58
CA THR A 103 5.63 -11.40 -10.69
C THR A 103 6.23 -10.99 -12.02
N SER A 104 6.73 -9.75 -12.11
CA SER A 104 7.26 -9.16 -13.35
C SER A 104 8.72 -9.54 -13.62
N LEU A 105 9.52 -9.76 -12.56
CA LEU A 105 10.89 -10.23 -12.68
C LEU A 105 10.93 -11.76 -12.59
N ASN A 106 11.62 -12.39 -13.55
CA ASN A 106 11.79 -13.84 -13.51
C ASN A 106 12.75 -14.25 -12.38
N PRO A 107 12.30 -15.02 -11.37
CA PRO A 107 13.10 -15.32 -10.18
C PRO A 107 14.31 -16.23 -10.43
N ILE A 108 14.35 -16.96 -11.56
CA ILE A 108 15.44 -17.89 -11.90
C ILE A 108 16.54 -17.24 -12.74
N PHE A 109 16.37 -15.99 -13.18
CA PHE A 109 17.39 -15.25 -13.91
C PHE A 109 17.94 -14.09 -13.08
N THR A 110 19.24 -13.82 -13.25
CA THR A 110 19.88 -12.66 -12.60
C THR A 110 19.32 -11.35 -13.15
N ILE A 111 19.40 -10.30 -12.35
CA ILE A 111 18.92 -8.96 -12.71
C ILE A 111 19.61 -8.47 -13.98
N GLY A 112 20.94 -8.60 -14.03
CA GLY A 112 21.73 -8.16 -15.18
C GLY A 112 21.35 -8.88 -16.45
N ARG A 113 21.08 -10.20 -16.38
CA ARG A 113 20.65 -10.97 -17.56
C ARG A 113 19.34 -10.46 -18.13
N GLN A 114 18.34 -10.16 -17.27
CA GLN A 114 17.03 -9.72 -17.71
C GLN A 114 17.07 -8.36 -18.40
N ILE A 115 17.87 -7.40 -17.90
CA ILE A 115 18.05 -6.09 -18.54
C ILE A 115 18.87 -6.22 -19.83
N SER A 116 19.98 -6.98 -19.80
CA SER A 116 20.85 -7.18 -20.98
C SER A 116 20.11 -7.86 -22.13
N GLU A 117 19.12 -8.72 -21.86
CA GLU A 117 18.29 -9.35 -22.89
C GLU A 117 17.53 -8.31 -23.72
N VAL A 118 16.98 -7.27 -23.09
CA VAL A 118 16.30 -6.16 -23.79
C VAL A 118 17.27 -5.45 -24.74
N LEU A 119 18.48 -5.13 -24.27
CA LEU A 119 19.51 -4.44 -25.04
C LEU A 119 20.02 -5.27 -26.22
N THR A 120 20.31 -6.54 -26.01
CA THR A 120 20.76 -7.43 -27.08
C THR A 120 19.68 -7.64 -28.14
N ARG A 121 18.42 -7.81 -27.70
CA ARG A 121 17.29 -8.07 -28.60
C ARG A 121 16.88 -6.87 -29.44
N HIS A 122 16.72 -5.71 -28.81
CA HIS A 122 16.14 -4.52 -29.46
C HIS A 122 17.17 -3.51 -29.97
N LYS A 123 18.38 -3.51 -29.42
CA LYS A 123 19.46 -2.60 -29.83
C LYS A 123 20.60 -3.31 -30.54
N GLY A 124 20.56 -4.65 -30.65
CA GLY A 124 21.60 -5.42 -31.30
C GLY A 124 22.98 -5.35 -30.63
N MET A 125 23.02 -4.99 -29.33
CA MET A 125 24.28 -4.84 -28.59
C MET A 125 24.99 -6.19 -28.43
N SER A 126 26.32 -6.16 -28.44
CA SER A 126 27.12 -7.32 -28.02
C SER A 126 26.88 -7.63 -26.53
N LYS A 127 27.18 -8.86 -26.08
CA LYS A 127 27.03 -9.24 -24.66
C LYS A 127 27.87 -8.35 -23.75
N THR A 128 29.04 -7.94 -24.16
CA THR A 128 29.94 -7.07 -23.39
C THR A 128 29.37 -5.67 -23.26
N ASP A 129 28.91 -5.07 -24.37
CA ASP A 129 28.33 -3.72 -24.37
C ASP A 129 27.01 -3.70 -23.60
N ALA A 130 26.18 -4.74 -23.79
CA ALA A 130 24.91 -4.88 -23.04
C ALA A 130 25.15 -5.00 -21.51
N ARG A 131 26.23 -5.69 -21.08
CA ARG A 131 26.60 -5.74 -19.65
C ARG A 131 26.99 -4.34 -19.13
N ALA A 132 27.85 -3.64 -19.86
CA ALA A 132 28.29 -2.31 -19.48
C ALA A 132 27.12 -1.31 -19.40
N GLU A 133 26.24 -1.32 -20.41
CA GLU A 133 25.06 -0.45 -20.43
C GLU A 133 24.06 -0.84 -19.32
N THR A 134 23.90 -2.13 -19.03
CA THR A 134 23.05 -2.59 -17.91
C THR A 134 23.54 -2.06 -16.57
N VAL A 135 24.85 -2.08 -16.30
CA VAL A 135 25.43 -1.51 -15.09
C VAL A 135 25.13 -0.01 -15.02
N ARG A 136 25.34 0.73 -16.14
CA ARG A 136 25.02 2.14 -16.23
C ARG A 136 23.53 2.44 -15.96
N LEU A 137 22.61 1.62 -16.48
CA LEU A 137 21.18 1.74 -16.22
C LEU A 137 20.84 1.48 -14.76
N LEU A 138 21.46 0.48 -14.12
CA LEU A 138 21.28 0.21 -12.71
C LEU A 138 21.78 1.37 -11.84
N GLU A 139 22.91 2.01 -12.20
CA GLU A 139 23.40 3.22 -11.56
C GLU A 139 22.43 4.40 -11.77
N LYS A 140 21.91 4.56 -12.98
CA LYS A 140 20.93 5.61 -13.33
C LYS A 140 19.65 5.50 -12.49
N VAL A 141 19.19 4.28 -12.21
CA VAL A 141 18.05 4.05 -11.29
C VAL A 141 18.49 3.95 -9.82
N ARG A 142 19.72 4.34 -9.51
CA ARG A 142 20.26 4.43 -8.15
C ARG A 142 20.27 3.10 -7.39
N ILE A 143 20.63 2.02 -8.07
CA ILE A 143 20.94 0.75 -7.40
C ILE A 143 22.38 0.84 -6.86
N PRO A 144 22.59 0.71 -5.54
CA PRO A 144 23.92 0.79 -4.95
C PRO A 144 24.78 -0.39 -5.38
N ASN A 145 26.09 -0.15 -5.59
CA ASN A 145 27.03 -1.18 -6.03
C ASN A 145 26.57 -1.96 -7.27
N ALA A 146 26.01 -1.28 -8.27
CA ALA A 146 25.35 -1.84 -9.46
C ALA A 146 26.17 -2.96 -10.13
N SER A 147 27.50 -2.78 -10.26
CA SER A 147 28.37 -3.76 -10.91
C SER A 147 28.40 -5.10 -10.18
N SER A 148 28.44 -5.12 -8.84
CA SER A 148 28.45 -6.36 -8.05
C SER A 148 27.08 -7.04 -8.04
N ARG A 149 26.01 -6.24 -8.16
CA ARG A 149 24.61 -6.72 -8.12
C ARG A 149 24.09 -7.23 -9.47
N PHE A 150 24.88 -7.09 -10.53
CA PHE A 150 24.49 -7.56 -11.86
C PHE A 150 24.16 -9.06 -11.85
N ASP A 151 24.93 -9.86 -11.13
CA ASP A 151 24.80 -11.31 -11.09
C ASP A 151 23.90 -11.81 -9.94
N GLU A 152 23.26 -10.88 -9.18
CA GLU A 152 22.29 -11.21 -8.13
C GLU A 152 20.89 -11.50 -8.71
N TYR A 153 20.08 -12.23 -7.93
CA TYR A 153 18.73 -12.64 -8.27
C TYR A 153 17.68 -11.70 -7.66
N PRO A 154 16.45 -11.62 -8.22
CA PRO A 154 15.39 -10.73 -7.71
C PRO A 154 15.10 -10.88 -6.21
N HIS A 155 15.15 -12.08 -5.65
CA HIS A 155 14.86 -12.32 -4.25
C HIS A 155 15.89 -11.70 -3.28
N GLN A 156 17.07 -11.31 -3.76
CA GLN A 156 18.11 -10.65 -2.98
C GLN A 156 17.91 -9.13 -2.87
N PHE A 157 16.92 -8.59 -3.60
CA PHE A 157 16.60 -7.15 -3.63
C PHE A 157 15.38 -6.84 -2.77
N SER A 158 15.37 -5.64 -2.14
CA SER A 158 14.17 -5.10 -1.49
C SER A 158 13.07 -4.78 -2.50
N GLY A 159 11.83 -4.56 -2.04
CA GLY A 159 10.70 -4.19 -2.91
C GLY A 159 10.99 -2.96 -3.76
N GLY A 160 11.48 -1.88 -3.15
CA GLY A 160 11.84 -0.65 -3.86
C GLY A 160 13.01 -0.84 -4.84
N MET A 161 14.00 -1.69 -4.50
CA MET A 161 15.09 -2.01 -5.44
C MET A 161 14.58 -2.82 -6.63
N ARG A 162 13.68 -3.79 -6.44
CA ARG A 162 13.05 -4.53 -7.56
C ARG A 162 12.27 -3.60 -8.47
N GLN A 163 11.55 -2.63 -7.90
CA GLN A 163 10.84 -1.62 -8.68
C GLN A 163 11.81 -0.79 -9.53
N ARG A 164 12.93 -0.34 -8.98
CA ARG A 164 13.97 0.39 -9.73
C ARG A 164 14.57 -0.46 -10.85
N VAL A 165 14.76 -1.76 -10.61
CA VAL A 165 15.21 -2.71 -11.64
C VAL A 165 14.18 -2.83 -12.77
N MET A 166 12.89 -2.92 -12.47
CA MET A 166 11.84 -2.93 -13.51
C MET A 166 11.83 -1.63 -14.32
N ILE A 167 12.02 -0.48 -13.67
CA ILE A 167 12.17 0.80 -14.37
C ILE A 167 13.39 0.78 -15.28
N ALA A 168 14.56 0.29 -14.81
CA ALA A 168 15.75 0.14 -15.64
C ALA A 168 15.50 -0.75 -16.85
N MET A 169 14.81 -1.87 -16.67
CA MET A 169 14.45 -2.80 -17.74
C MET A 169 13.48 -2.15 -18.75
N ALA A 170 12.45 -1.42 -18.27
CA ALA A 170 11.50 -0.74 -19.14
C ALA A 170 12.15 0.38 -19.97
N LEU A 171 13.18 1.02 -19.44
CA LEU A 171 13.89 2.14 -20.08
C LEU A 171 15.11 1.72 -20.91
N ALA A 172 15.51 0.45 -20.85
CA ALA A 172 16.74 -0.04 -21.50
C ALA A 172 16.78 0.26 -23.01
N SER A 173 15.65 0.23 -23.68
CA SER A 173 15.54 0.53 -25.12
C SER A 173 15.23 2.00 -25.42
N LYS A 174 15.10 2.88 -24.42
CA LYS A 174 14.68 4.29 -24.58
C LYS A 174 13.35 4.39 -25.34
N PRO A 175 12.24 3.89 -24.76
CA PRO A 175 10.94 3.89 -25.42
C PRO A 175 10.40 5.30 -25.61
N LYS A 176 9.56 5.50 -26.62
CA LYS A 176 8.83 6.77 -26.83
C LYS A 176 7.62 6.90 -25.89
N LEU A 177 7.04 5.77 -25.50
CA LEU A 177 5.91 5.69 -24.57
C LEU A 177 6.24 4.72 -23.43
N LEU A 178 6.12 5.21 -22.20
CA LEU A 178 6.13 4.40 -21.00
C LEU A 178 4.70 4.26 -20.45
N ILE A 179 4.22 3.05 -20.30
CA ILE A 179 2.98 2.75 -19.59
C ILE A 179 3.36 2.27 -18.20
N ALA A 180 2.98 3.01 -17.17
CA ALA A 180 3.27 2.71 -15.78
C ALA A 180 1.98 2.31 -15.06
N ASP A 181 1.75 1.00 -14.89
CA ASP A 181 0.55 0.47 -14.26
C ASP A 181 0.79 0.29 -12.76
N GLU A 182 0.29 1.23 -11.98
CA GLU A 182 0.44 1.31 -10.52
C GLU A 182 1.91 1.12 -10.04
N PRO A 183 2.88 1.86 -10.58
CA PRO A 183 4.30 1.59 -10.35
C PRO A 183 4.78 1.86 -8.92
N THR A 184 3.95 2.44 -8.09
CA THR A 184 4.27 2.79 -6.69
C THR A 184 3.39 2.07 -5.66
N THR A 185 2.47 1.22 -6.09
CA THR A 185 1.61 0.44 -5.19
C THR A 185 2.47 -0.48 -4.30
N ALA A 186 2.11 -0.57 -3.03
CA ALA A 186 2.82 -1.31 -1.98
C ALA A 186 4.25 -0.83 -1.68
N LEU A 187 4.60 0.41 -2.05
CA LEU A 187 5.84 1.05 -1.65
C LEU A 187 5.59 2.06 -0.52
N ASP A 188 6.60 2.22 0.33
CA ASP A 188 6.58 3.29 1.34
C ASP A 188 6.58 4.67 0.69
N VAL A 189 5.97 5.65 1.34
CA VAL A 189 5.87 7.02 0.84
C VAL A 189 7.21 7.64 0.43
N THR A 190 8.29 7.35 1.14
CA THR A 190 9.64 7.81 0.81
C THR A 190 10.15 7.19 -0.50
N ILE A 191 9.99 5.88 -0.66
CA ILE A 191 10.38 5.15 -1.88
C ILE A 191 9.47 5.55 -3.04
N GLN A 192 8.17 5.72 -2.80
CA GLN A 192 7.21 6.22 -3.78
C GLN A 192 7.66 7.57 -4.35
N GLY A 193 7.97 8.55 -3.49
CA GLY A 193 8.47 9.85 -3.94
C GLY A 193 9.75 9.74 -4.78
N GLN A 194 10.71 8.90 -4.36
CA GLN A 194 11.95 8.67 -5.12
C GLN A 194 11.71 8.04 -6.50
N ILE A 195 10.72 7.15 -6.62
CA ILE A 195 10.34 6.52 -7.90
C ILE A 195 9.67 7.54 -8.83
N LEU A 196 8.79 8.40 -8.30
CA LEU A 196 8.13 9.44 -9.08
C LEU A 196 9.14 10.46 -9.61
N ASP A 197 10.05 10.95 -8.76
CA ASP A 197 11.15 11.82 -9.17
C ASP A 197 12.03 11.16 -10.24
N LEU A 198 12.34 9.87 -10.08
CA LEU A 198 13.13 9.13 -11.04
C LEU A 198 12.44 9.05 -12.40
N ILE A 199 11.15 8.67 -12.44
CA ILE A 199 10.38 8.60 -13.70
C ILE A 199 10.35 9.96 -14.38
N LYS A 200 10.15 11.04 -13.62
CA LYS A 200 10.13 12.41 -14.15
C LYS A 200 11.47 12.85 -14.75
N ILE A 201 12.58 12.63 -14.02
CA ILE A 201 13.92 12.91 -14.53
C ILE A 201 14.19 12.17 -15.84
N LEU A 202 13.84 10.88 -15.87
CA LEU A 202 14.05 10.03 -17.05
C LEU A 202 13.13 10.42 -18.21
N GLN A 203 11.91 10.89 -17.93
CA GLN A 203 11.00 11.46 -18.94
C GLN A 203 11.59 12.70 -19.59
N GLU A 204 12.11 13.64 -18.78
CA GLU A 204 12.75 14.86 -19.25
C GLU A 204 14.01 14.58 -20.07
N GLU A 205 14.88 13.67 -19.59
CA GLU A 205 16.15 13.33 -20.25
C GLU A 205 15.97 12.60 -21.60
N GLU A 206 15.01 11.67 -21.69
CA GLU A 206 14.82 10.83 -22.86
C GLU A 206 13.70 11.35 -23.78
N GLY A 207 12.98 12.42 -23.39
CA GLY A 207 11.88 13.02 -24.15
C GLY A 207 10.68 12.07 -24.36
N MET A 208 10.48 11.12 -23.42
CA MET A 208 9.41 10.12 -23.53
C MET A 208 8.08 10.63 -23.01
N SER A 209 6.99 10.03 -23.49
CA SER A 209 5.63 10.27 -22.99
C SER A 209 5.26 9.20 -21.97
N VAL A 210 4.40 9.54 -20.99
CA VAL A 210 4.02 8.62 -19.91
C VAL A 210 2.50 8.47 -19.85
N LEU A 211 2.03 7.23 -19.90
CA LEU A 211 0.67 6.85 -19.50
C LEU A 211 0.75 6.25 -18.10
N PHE A 212 0.30 6.99 -17.10
CA PHE A 212 0.42 6.62 -15.70
C PHE A 212 -0.91 6.14 -15.14
N ILE A 213 -0.99 4.93 -14.65
CA ILE A 213 -2.20 4.35 -14.07
C ILE A 213 -2.01 4.28 -12.56
N THR A 214 -2.97 4.84 -11.82
CA THR A 214 -2.96 4.80 -10.35
C THR A 214 -4.36 5.03 -9.79
N HIS A 215 -4.56 4.65 -8.55
CA HIS A 215 -5.72 5.04 -7.74
C HIS A 215 -5.38 6.16 -6.74
N ASP A 216 -4.10 6.58 -6.66
CA ASP A 216 -3.62 7.62 -5.73
C ASP A 216 -3.68 9.01 -6.37
N MET A 217 -4.69 9.80 -5.96
CA MET A 217 -4.88 11.16 -6.46
C MET A 217 -3.75 12.12 -6.03
N GLY A 218 -3.07 11.84 -4.91
CA GLY A 218 -1.89 12.63 -4.50
C GLY A 218 -0.76 12.49 -5.51
N VAL A 219 -0.52 11.27 -5.98
CA VAL A 219 0.46 10.98 -7.05
C VAL A 219 0.07 11.68 -8.34
N VAL A 220 -1.21 11.61 -8.73
CA VAL A 220 -1.72 12.25 -9.95
C VAL A 220 -1.48 13.76 -9.95
N ALA A 221 -1.78 14.42 -8.82
CA ALA A 221 -1.56 15.86 -8.66
C ALA A 221 -0.10 16.27 -8.90
N GLU A 222 0.86 15.40 -8.56
CA GLU A 222 2.29 15.70 -8.68
C GLU A 222 2.86 15.51 -10.08
N ILE A 223 2.36 14.53 -10.83
CA ILE A 223 3.03 14.09 -12.07
C ILE A 223 2.23 14.35 -13.33
N ALA A 224 0.89 14.34 -13.27
CA ALA A 224 0.06 14.30 -14.47
C ALA A 224 -0.23 15.69 -15.04
N ASP A 225 -0.10 15.83 -16.36
CA ASP A 225 -0.55 17.00 -17.13
C ASP A 225 -2.06 16.97 -17.32
N ARG A 226 -2.57 15.79 -17.71
CA ARG A 226 -3.99 15.52 -17.92
C ARG A 226 -4.40 14.28 -17.16
N THR A 227 -5.65 14.26 -16.73
CA THR A 227 -6.25 13.15 -15.98
C THR A 227 -7.48 12.63 -16.67
N ILE A 228 -7.60 11.32 -16.76
CA ILE A 228 -8.75 10.57 -17.25
C ILE A 228 -9.33 9.81 -16.06
N VAL A 229 -10.58 10.06 -15.73
CA VAL A 229 -11.29 9.38 -14.64
C VAL A 229 -12.10 8.24 -15.23
N MET A 230 -11.84 7.02 -14.76
CA MET A 230 -12.57 5.81 -15.19
C MET A 230 -13.46 5.28 -14.07
N PHE A 231 -14.69 4.96 -14.41
CA PHE A 231 -15.65 4.34 -13.50
C PHE A 231 -16.42 3.22 -14.22
N ARG A 232 -16.41 2.02 -13.64
CA ARG A 232 -17.13 0.83 -14.18
C ARG A 232 -16.86 0.55 -15.65
N GLY A 233 -15.66 0.75 -16.11
CA GLY A 233 -15.24 0.48 -17.50
C GLY A 233 -15.44 1.63 -18.48
N GLU A 234 -15.96 2.75 -18.04
CA GLU A 234 -16.24 3.95 -18.85
C GLU A 234 -15.35 5.12 -18.43
N GLN A 235 -15.00 5.96 -19.38
CA GLN A 235 -14.38 7.25 -19.15
C GLN A 235 -15.48 8.24 -18.78
N VAL A 236 -15.48 8.69 -17.51
CA VAL A 236 -16.56 9.57 -17.01
C VAL A 236 -16.16 11.04 -17.02
N GLU A 237 -14.86 11.34 -16.96
CA GLU A 237 -14.35 12.70 -17.02
C GLU A 237 -12.91 12.73 -17.54
N THR A 238 -12.53 13.79 -18.26
CA THR A 238 -11.16 14.01 -18.73
C THR A 238 -10.87 15.49 -18.85
N GLY A 239 -9.65 15.90 -18.53
CA GLY A 239 -9.21 17.29 -18.63
C GLY A 239 -7.81 17.51 -18.10
N PRO A 240 -7.32 18.77 -18.14
CA PRO A 240 -6.14 19.17 -17.40
C PRO A 240 -6.28 18.75 -15.93
N THR A 241 -5.21 18.25 -15.34
CA THR A 241 -5.24 17.75 -13.96
C THR A 241 -5.74 18.80 -12.98
N GLU A 242 -5.34 20.06 -13.16
CA GLU A 242 -5.81 21.18 -12.34
C GLU A 242 -7.34 21.35 -12.40
N ASP A 243 -7.95 21.22 -13.59
CA ASP A 243 -9.40 21.35 -13.75
C ASP A 243 -10.15 20.18 -13.10
N ILE A 244 -9.63 18.96 -13.23
CA ILE A 244 -10.22 17.78 -12.58
C ILE A 244 -10.22 17.95 -11.05
N PHE A 245 -9.12 18.47 -10.47
CA PHE A 245 -9.02 18.66 -9.03
C PHE A 245 -9.86 19.82 -8.50
N ASN A 246 -9.89 20.95 -9.22
CA ASN A 246 -10.53 22.16 -8.74
C ASN A 246 -11.98 22.31 -9.21
N ARG A 247 -12.35 21.68 -10.33
CA ARG A 247 -13.62 21.89 -11.03
C ARG A 247 -14.26 20.58 -11.52
N GLY A 248 -13.92 19.44 -10.90
CA GLY A 248 -14.50 18.14 -11.27
C GLY A 248 -16.03 18.18 -11.32
N GLN A 249 -16.61 17.78 -12.45
CA GLN A 249 -18.05 17.88 -12.72
C GLN A 249 -18.78 16.59 -12.36
N HIS A 250 -18.18 15.45 -12.71
CA HIS A 250 -18.83 14.16 -12.50
C HIS A 250 -18.96 13.81 -11.02
N PRO A 251 -20.11 13.34 -10.52
CA PRO A 251 -20.31 12.97 -9.11
C PRO A 251 -19.25 12.00 -8.57
N TYR A 252 -18.85 11.02 -9.38
CA TYR A 252 -17.79 10.08 -9.03
C TYR A 252 -16.41 10.77 -8.85
N THR A 253 -16.06 11.71 -9.72
CA THR A 253 -14.81 12.48 -9.59
C THR A 253 -14.79 13.25 -8.28
N ARG A 254 -15.89 13.90 -7.92
CA ARG A 254 -16.03 14.60 -6.62
C ARG A 254 -15.92 13.63 -5.44
N ALA A 255 -16.59 12.47 -5.53
CA ALA A 255 -16.53 11.45 -4.52
C ALA A 255 -15.08 10.93 -4.33
N LEU A 256 -14.39 10.65 -5.43
CA LEU A 256 -13.01 10.20 -5.42
C LEU A 256 -12.08 11.23 -4.76
N LEU A 257 -12.19 12.52 -5.13
CA LEU A 257 -11.37 13.60 -4.59
C LEU A 257 -11.64 13.90 -3.12
N SER A 258 -12.90 13.82 -2.68
CA SER A 258 -13.26 14.07 -1.28
C SER A 258 -12.87 12.93 -0.35
N ALA A 259 -12.78 11.70 -0.86
CA ALA A 259 -12.33 10.55 -0.09
C ALA A 259 -10.80 10.52 0.12
N VAL A 260 -10.03 11.33 -0.66
CA VAL A 260 -8.57 11.41 -0.52
C VAL A 260 -8.20 12.05 0.82
N PRO A 261 -7.52 11.32 1.70
CA PRO A 261 -7.06 11.90 2.95
C PRO A 261 -5.99 12.96 2.67
N LYS A 262 -6.16 14.15 3.23
CA LYS A 262 -5.20 15.26 3.09
C LYS A 262 -4.44 15.42 4.38
N LEU A 263 -3.11 15.30 4.32
CA LEU A 263 -2.25 15.60 5.46
C LEU A 263 -2.42 17.07 5.86
N GLY A 264 -2.57 17.35 7.17
CA GLY A 264 -2.85 18.67 7.71
C GLY A 264 -4.35 19.02 7.74
N SER A 265 -5.24 18.13 7.28
CA SER A 265 -6.70 18.37 7.33
C SER A 265 -7.27 18.29 8.76
N MET A 266 -6.48 17.84 9.72
CA MET A 266 -6.87 17.67 11.12
C MET A 266 -6.35 18.80 12.03
N GLN A 267 -5.82 19.89 11.47
CA GLN A 267 -5.44 21.06 12.26
C GLN A 267 -6.64 21.60 13.04
N ASN A 268 -6.43 21.89 14.33
CA ASN A 268 -7.46 22.31 15.28
C ASN A 268 -8.49 21.24 15.69
N HIS A 269 -8.42 20.02 15.20
CA HIS A 269 -9.20 18.90 15.72
C HIS A 269 -8.43 18.21 16.84
N LYS A 270 -9.09 17.92 17.94
CA LYS A 270 -8.46 17.24 19.09
C LYS A 270 -8.58 15.71 18.97
N TRP A 271 -9.67 15.23 18.42
CA TRP A 271 -10.07 13.83 18.41
C TRP A 271 -10.07 13.22 16.99
N PRO A 272 -10.04 11.89 16.87
CA PRO A 272 -10.25 11.24 15.58
C PRO A 272 -11.54 11.69 14.92
N THR A 273 -11.52 11.77 13.59
CA THR A 273 -12.64 12.32 12.82
C THR A 273 -12.98 11.40 11.67
N ARG A 274 -14.26 11.16 11.43
CA ARG A 274 -14.72 10.35 10.29
C ARG A 274 -14.30 10.97 8.96
N PHE A 275 -14.01 10.11 7.98
CA PHE A 275 -13.83 10.54 6.61
C PHE A 275 -15.18 11.01 6.04
N PRO A 276 -15.20 12.10 5.24
CA PRO A 276 -16.40 12.48 4.52
C PRO A 276 -16.76 11.37 3.52
N ILE A 277 -18.04 10.97 3.51
CA ILE A 277 -18.58 10.06 2.50
C ILE A 277 -19.42 10.89 1.56
N VAL A 278 -19.13 10.81 0.26
CA VAL A 278 -19.91 11.51 -0.76
C VAL A 278 -21.02 10.60 -1.26
N ASP A 279 -22.23 11.09 -1.26
CA ASP A 279 -23.34 10.44 -1.94
C ASP A 279 -23.09 10.48 -3.46
N MET A 280 -22.95 9.31 -4.06
CA MET A 280 -22.71 9.13 -5.50
C MET A 280 -23.85 9.65 -6.39
N LYS A 281 -25.05 9.88 -5.84
CA LYS A 281 -26.21 10.40 -6.60
C LYS A 281 -26.24 11.93 -6.59
N THR A 282 -25.95 12.53 -5.44
CA THR A 282 -26.03 13.98 -5.25
C THR A 282 -24.70 14.69 -5.40
N GLY A 283 -23.58 13.97 -5.21
CA GLY A 283 -22.24 14.53 -5.20
C GLY A 283 -21.96 15.39 -3.96
N THR A 284 -22.83 15.33 -2.92
CA THR A 284 -22.65 16.05 -1.66
C THR A 284 -21.87 15.20 -0.67
N ALA A 285 -20.92 15.81 0.02
CA ALA A 285 -20.18 15.18 1.12
C ALA A 285 -20.90 15.42 2.45
N GLU A 286 -20.97 14.40 3.29
CA GLU A 286 -21.34 14.59 4.70
C GLU A 286 -20.23 15.35 5.42
N GLU A 287 -20.60 16.23 6.36
CA GLU A 287 -19.62 16.91 7.18
C GLU A 287 -18.87 15.90 8.07
N PRO A 288 -17.55 16.06 8.23
CA PRO A 288 -16.76 15.18 9.10
C PRO A 288 -17.22 15.27 10.56
N ILE A 289 -17.51 14.13 11.18
CA ILE A 289 -17.92 14.05 12.59
C ILE A 289 -16.69 13.69 13.44
N GLU A 290 -16.39 14.53 14.42
CA GLU A 290 -15.34 14.29 15.41
C GLU A 290 -15.84 13.32 16.49
N ILE A 291 -15.02 12.30 16.81
CA ILE A 291 -15.34 11.25 17.78
C ILE A 291 -14.59 11.55 19.07
N SER A 292 -15.28 12.17 20.03
CA SER A 292 -14.72 12.54 21.34
C SER A 292 -15.09 11.54 22.44
N GLY A 293 -14.31 11.55 23.53
CA GLY A 293 -14.64 10.86 24.77
C GLY A 293 -14.56 9.34 24.76
N THR A 294 -13.85 8.74 23.78
CA THR A 294 -13.66 7.28 23.72
C THR A 294 -12.59 6.76 24.68
N VAL A 295 -11.56 7.56 24.96
CA VAL A 295 -10.40 7.16 25.77
C VAL A 295 -10.69 7.23 27.26
N VAL A 296 -10.46 6.12 27.97
CA VAL A 296 -10.60 6.02 29.43
C VAL A 296 -9.20 6.08 30.06
N ALA A 297 -8.59 7.26 30.05
CA ALA A 297 -7.21 7.47 30.54
C ALA A 297 -7.06 7.35 32.08
N GLU A 298 -8.15 7.45 32.84
CA GLU A 298 -8.14 7.31 34.31
C GLU A 298 -7.93 5.86 34.77
N LYS A 299 -8.10 4.88 33.87
CA LYS A 299 -7.88 3.46 34.14
C LYS A 299 -6.46 3.04 33.77
N ALA A 300 -6.00 1.93 34.34
CA ALA A 300 -4.77 1.29 33.93
C ALA A 300 -4.81 0.94 32.44
N PRO A 301 -3.67 1.02 31.71
CA PRO A 301 -3.63 0.67 30.30
C PRO A 301 -4.04 -0.80 30.08
N VAL A 302 -4.85 -1.04 29.05
CA VAL A 302 -5.30 -2.39 28.66
C VAL A 302 -4.15 -3.22 28.10
N LEU A 303 -3.19 -2.56 27.43
CA LEU A 303 -1.95 -3.15 26.94
C LEU A 303 -0.77 -2.25 27.35
N LYS A 304 0.23 -2.85 27.97
CA LYS A 304 1.49 -2.17 28.30
C LYS A 304 2.67 -2.97 27.79
N VAL A 305 3.50 -2.33 26.99
CA VAL A 305 4.73 -2.88 26.42
C VAL A 305 5.92 -2.16 27.05
N LYS A 306 6.89 -2.93 27.56
CA LYS A 306 8.10 -2.38 28.19
C LYS A 306 9.34 -3.06 27.65
N ASN A 307 10.28 -2.26 27.18
CA ASN A 307 11.63 -2.67 26.73
C ASN A 307 11.57 -3.89 25.80
N LEU A 308 10.59 -3.92 24.88
CA LEU A 308 10.38 -5.05 23.98
C LEU A 308 11.50 -5.12 22.95
N VAL A 309 12.12 -6.30 22.86
CA VAL A 309 13.16 -6.62 21.89
C VAL A 309 12.76 -7.87 21.11
N THR A 310 12.84 -7.78 19.78
CA THR A 310 12.63 -8.95 18.90
C THR A 310 13.71 -8.97 17.82
N ARG A 311 14.55 -10.01 17.86
CA ARG A 311 15.67 -10.20 16.94
C ARG A 311 15.56 -11.54 16.23
N PHE A 312 15.92 -11.57 14.95
CA PHE A 312 15.96 -12.79 14.14
C PHE A 312 17.41 -13.15 13.82
N PRO A 313 17.90 -14.34 14.22
CA PRO A 313 19.28 -14.74 13.96
C PRO A 313 19.48 -14.99 12.44
N ILE A 314 20.64 -14.57 11.94
CA ILE A 314 21.07 -14.83 10.56
C ILE A 314 22.15 -15.90 10.62
N HIS A 315 21.95 -16.99 9.88
CA HIS A 315 22.91 -18.10 9.78
C HIS A 315 23.52 -18.12 8.38
N SER A 316 24.79 -18.46 8.27
CA SER A 316 25.49 -18.62 6.99
C SER A 316 26.50 -19.76 6.99
N GLY A 317 26.90 -20.20 5.78
CA GLY A 317 27.85 -21.28 5.55
C GLY A 317 27.28 -22.68 5.77
N LEU A 318 28.07 -23.71 5.40
CA LEU A 318 27.68 -25.13 5.48
C LEU A 318 27.31 -25.58 6.90
N LEU A 319 27.90 -24.97 7.92
CA LEU A 319 27.69 -25.29 9.33
C LEU A 319 26.60 -24.46 9.97
N SER A 320 25.83 -23.69 9.18
CA SER A 320 24.74 -22.84 9.67
C SER A 320 25.13 -22.01 10.92
N ARG A 321 26.34 -21.43 10.93
CA ARG A 321 26.77 -20.58 12.03
C ARG A 321 26.09 -19.24 12.01
N GLN A 322 25.70 -18.77 13.18
CA GLN A 322 25.11 -17.44 13.30
C GLN A 322 26.18 -16.37 13.00
N THR A 323 25.91 -15.52 12.00
CA THR A 323 26.81 -14.46 11.54
C THR A 323 26.33 -13.06 11.89
N GLY A 324 25.07 -12.93 12.29
CA GLY A 324 24.44 -11.68 12.66
C GLY A 324 23.02 -11.88 13.15
N ALA A 325 22.31 -10.78 13.29
CA ALA A 325 20.87 -10.77 13.57
C ALA A 325 20.19 -9.58 12.91
N VAL A 326 18.93 -9.76 12.52
CA VAL A 326 18.03 -8.65 12.18
C VAL A 326 17.46 -8.10 13.48
N HIS A 327 17.77 -6.85 13.81
CA HIS A 327 17.19 -6.13 14.94
C HIS A 327 15.86 -5.53 14.52
N ALA A 328 14.80 -6.35 14.53
CA ALA A 328 13.50 -5.96 14.01
C ALA A 328 12.73 -5.05 14.98
N VAL A 329 12.87 -5.28 16.29
CA VAL A 329 12.33 -4.43 17.36
C VAL A 329 13.41 -4.31 18.42
N GLU A 330 13.70 -3.09 18.85
CA GLU A 330 14.78 -2.80 19.77
C GLU A 330 14.32 -1.79 20.83
N ASP A 331 14.17 -2.30 22.06
CA ASP A 331 13.91 -1.54 23.28
C ASP A 331 12.72 -0.57 23.21
N ILE A 332 11.57 -1.02 22.66
CA ILE A 332 10.38 -0.17 22.56
C ILE A 332 9.48 -0.29 23.79
N SER A 333 8.91 0.84 24.20
CA SER A 333 7.99 0.93 25.31
C SER A 333 6.82 1.87 24.99
N PHE A 334 5.59 1.43 25.27
CA PHE A 334 4.37 2.23 25.16
C PHE A 334 3.20 1.61 25.91
N ASP A 335 2.22 2.44 26.24
CA ASP A 335 0.95 2.06 26.84
C ASP A 335 -0.18 2.28 25.84
N LEU A 336 -1.22 1.43 25.88
CA LEU A 336 -2.46 1.59 25.12
C LEU A 336 -3.65 1.52 26.06
N PHE A 337 -4.51 2.52 25.99
CA PHE A 337 -5.68 2.64 26.86
C PHE A 337 -6.95 2.13 26.18
N GLN A 338 -7.95 1.78 27.00
CA GLN A 338 -9.25 1.36 26.50
C GLN A 338 -9.92 2.51 25.71
N GLY A 339 -10.48 2.20 24.54
CA GLY A 339 -11.09 3.21 23.66
C GLY A 339 -10.08 4.07 22.89
N GLU A 340 -8.76 3.82 23.03
CA GLU A 340 -7.69 4.54 22.34
C GLU A 340 -7.32 3.88 21.00
N THR A 341 -6.98 4.69 20.01
CA THR A 341 -6.19 4.29 18.85
C THR A 341 -4.78 4.85 18.99
N LEU A 342 -3.80 3.98 19.25
CA LEU A 342 -2.39 4.26 19.11
C LEU A 342 -1.92 3.78 17.73
N SER A 343 -1.46 4.70 16.90
CA SER A 343 -0.89 4.32 15.60
C SER A 343 0.61 4.12 15.67
N LEU A 344 1.09 3.05 15.06
CA LEU A 344 2.50 2.76 14.86
C LEU A 344 2.86 2.97 13.39
N VAL A 345 3.67 3.99 13.10
CA VAL A 345 4.00 4.44 11.73
C VAL A 345 5.49 4.37 11.45
N GLY A 346 5.86 4.35 10.18
CA GLY A 346 7.25 4.30 9.71
C GLY A 346 7.36 3.55 8.39
N GLU A 347 8.54 3.52 7.80
CA GLU A 347 8.80 2.82 6.53
C GLU A 347 8.72 1.29 6.67
N SER A 348 8.55 0.57 5.54
CA SER A 348 8.52 -0.89 5.51
C SER A 348 9.81 -1.49 6.07
N GLY A 349 9.66 -2.58 6.83
CA GLY A 349 10.81 -3.23 7.47
C GLY A 349 11.33 -2.53 8.71
N CYS A 350 10.75 -1.41 9.19
CA CYS A 350 11.17 -0.76 10.43
C CYS A 350 10.72 -1.49 11.71
N GLY A 351 9.92 -2.59 11.60
CA GLY A 351 9.56 -3.43 12.74
C GLY A 351 8.08 -3.38 13.18
N LYS A 352 7.22 -2.58 12.56
CA LYS A 352 5.80 -2.39 12.95
C LYS A 352 5.02 -3.70 13.07
N SER A 353 4.96 -4.48 11.99
CA SER A 353 4.24 -5.78 11.98
C SER A 353 4.89 -6.79 12.93
N THR A 354 6.22 -6.73 13.10
CA THR A 354 6.93 -7.56 14.07
C THR A 354 6.49 -7.22 15.49
N THR A 355 6.32 -5.92 15.81
CA THR A 355 5.79 -5.47 17.11
C THR A 355 4.39 -6.05 17.38
N GLY A 356 3.46 -5.91 16.42
CA GLY A 356 2.11 -6.48 16.55
C GLY A 356 2.10 -8.00 16.75
N ARG A 357 2.90 -8.73 15.97
CA ARG A 357 3.06 -10.20 16.09
C ARG A 357 3.73 -10.61 17.40
N SER A 358 4.67 -9.83 17.92
CA SER A 358 5.32 -10.05 19.21
C SER A 358 4.34 -9.88 20.37
N ILE A 359 3.46 -8.87 20.32
CA ILE A 359 2.41 -8.64 21.32
C ILE A 359 1.45 -9.84 21.41
N MET A 360 1.09 -10.41 20.27
CA MET A 360 0.25 -11.62 20.22
C MET A 360 1.02 -12.92 20.48
N ARG A 361 2.33 -12.83 20.69
CA ARG A 361 3.24 -13.97 20.79
C ARG A 361 3.07 -14.95 19.61
N LEU A 362 2.88 -14.39 18.39
CA LEU A 362 2.99 -15.12 17.12
C LEU A 362 4.46 -15.21 16.69
N VAL A 363 5.25 -14.23 17.08
CA VAL A 363 6.71 -14.23 17.06
C VAL A 363 7.18 -14.15 18.50
N GLN A 364 8.12 -15.01 18.89
CA GLN A 364 8.67 -15.00 20.24
C GLN A 364 9.63 -13.81 20.38
N PRO A 365 9.38 -12.86 21.29
CA PRO A 365 10.33 -11.80 21.61
C PRO A 365 11.64 -12.34 22.20
N THR A 366 12.70 -11.58 21.99
CA THR A 366 14.01 -11.88 22.58
C THR A 366 14.03 -11.51 24.08
N SER A 367 13.44 -10.37 24.43
CA SER A 367 13.30 -9.89 25.82
C SER A 367 12.22 -8.81 25.92
N GLY A 368 11.95 -8.35 27.12
CA GLY A 368 10.95 -7.31 27.45
C GLY A 368 9.79 -7.84 28.26
N GLU A 369 8.78 -6.99 28.45
CA GLU A 369 7.54 -7.30 29.16
C GLU A 369 6.33 -6.86 28.34
N ILE A 370 5.30 -7.70 28.24
CA ILE A 370 4.05 -7.39 27.57
C ILE A 370 2.92 -7.72 28.56
N LEU A 371 2.28 -6.69 29.12
CA LEU A 371 1.15 -6.83 30.02
C LEU A 371 -0.16 -6.58 29.27
N LEU A 372 -1.05 -7.56 29.22
CA LEU A 372 -2.41 -7.43 28.73
C LEU A 372 -3.38 -7.67 29.90
N ASP A 373 -4.21 -6.69 30.20
CA ASP A 373 -5.05 -6.71 31.41
C ASP A 373 -4.25 -7.04 32.70
N GLY A 374 -3.01 -6.56 32.81
CA GLY A 374 -2.12 -6.81 33.95
C GLY A 374 -1.42 -8.17 33.96
N HIS A 375 -1.67 -9.07 32.98
CA HIS A 375 -1.04 -10.37 32.89
C HIS A 375 0.13 -10.34 31.89
N ASP A 376 1.30 -10.82 32.32
CA ASP A 376 2.48 -10.88 31.47
C ASP A 376 2.36 -12.00 30.41
N VAL A 377 2.10 -11.59 29.17
CA VAL A 377 1.90 -12.47 28.01
C VAL A 377 3.11 -13.41 27.77
N LEU A 378 4.32 -12.94 28.09
CA LEU A 378 5.53 -13.72 27.84
C LEU A 378 5.72 -14.88 28.81
N LYS A 379 5.12 -14.81 30.00
CA LYS A 379 5.17 -15.86 31.04
C LYS A 379 4.06 -16.88 30.95
N LEU A 380 3.00 -16.63 30.14
CA LEU A 380 1.85 -17.53 30.03
C LEU A 380 2.21 -18.89 29.43
N GLN A 381 1.64 -19.94 30.01
CA GLN A 381 1.68 -21.28 29.45
C GLN A 381 0.80 -21.40 28.20
N PRO A 382 0.98 -22.40 27.33
CA PRO A 382 0.23 -22.50 26.06
C PRO A 382 -1.31 -22.43 26.20
N ALA A 383 -1.87 -23.02 27.24
CA ALA A 383 -3.32 -22.98 27.49
C ALA A 383 -3.81 -21.60 27.90
N GLU A 384 -3.06 -20.90 28.76
CA GLU A 384 -3.32 -19.53 29.20
C GLU A 384 -3.17 -18.55 28.05
N LEU A 385 -2.10 -18.72 27.25
CA LEU A 385 -1.85 -17.94 26.04
C LEU A 385 -3.01 -18.06 25.05
N ARG A 386 -3.55 -19.28 24.87
CA ARG A 386 -4.74 -19.47 24.03
C ARG A 386 -5.96 -18.73 24.60
N SER A 387 -6.14 -18.72 25.91
CA SER A 387 -7.23 -17.96 26.56
C SER A 387 -7.03 -16.46 26.39
N MET A 388 -5.80 -15.95 26.61
CA MET A 388 -5.44 -14.54 26.46
C MET A 388 -5.73 -14.02 25.05
N ARG A 389 -5.50 -14.84 24.01
CA ARG A 389 -5.78 -14.46 22.62
C ARG A 389 -7.25 -14.17 22.32
N LYS A 390 -8.18 -14.45 23.24
CA LYS A 390 -9.56 -13.95 23.14
C LYS A 390 -9.61 -12.42 23.33
N SER A 391 -8.81 -11.90 24.25
CA SER A 391 -8.79 -10.47 24.58
C SER A 391 -8.03 -9.61 23.60
N VAL A 392 -7.15 -10.21 22.76
CA VAL A 392 -6.42 -9.50 21.71
C VAL A 392 -6.56 -10.24 20.39
N GLN A 393 -6.99 -9.53 19.35
CA GLN A 393 -7.16 -10.09 18.01
C GLN A 393 -6.36 -9.29 16.98
N MET A 394 -6.09 -9.89 15.82
CA MET A 394 -5.32 -9.26 14.75
C MET A 394 -6.10 -9.24 13.44
N ILE A 395 -6.12 -8.07 12.80
CA ILE A 395 -6.55 -7.92 11.41
C ILE A 395 -5.27 -7.85 10.58
N PHE A 396 -5.07 -8.84 9.72
CA PHE A 396 -3.85 -8.96 8.91
C PHE A 396 -3.89 -8.06 7.68
N GLN A 397 -2.71 -7.74 7.15
CA GLN A 397 -2.48 -6.87 6.00
C GLN A 397 -3.21 -7.33 4.73
N ASP A 398 -3.20 -8.62 4.43
CA ASP A 398 -3.84 -9.18 3.24
C ASP A 398 -5.12 -9.95 3.61
N PRO A 399 -6.31 -9.41 3.26
CA PRO A 399 -7.56 -10.09 3.53
C PRO A 399 -7.74 -11.39 2.70
N PHE A 400 -7.05 -11.52 1.55
CA PHE A 400 -7.12 -12.72 0.72
C PHE A 400 -6.44 -13.90 1.39
N SER A 401 -5.20 -13.72 1.85
CA SER A 401 -4.44 -14.78 2.52
C SER A 401 -4.96 -15.07 3.93
N SER A 402 -5.68 -14.13 4.55
CA SER A 402 -6.21 -14.28 5.90
C SER A 402 -7.46 -15.17 5.98
N LEU A 403 -8.18 -15.35 4.88
CA LEU A 403 -9.39 -16.17 4.79
C LEU A 403 -9.11 -17.48 4.04
N ASN A 404 -9.53 -18.61 4.61
CA ASN A 404 -9.44 -19.90 3.91
C ASN A 404 -10.45 -19.94 2.74
N PRO A 405 -10.00 -20.03 1.47
CA PRO A 405 -10.90 -19.98 0.31
C PRO A 405 -11.86 -21.17 0.20
N ARG A 406 -11.61 -22.25 0.97
CA ARG A 406 -12.45 -23.46 1.00
C ARG A 406 -13.52 -23.43 2.10
N MET A 407 -13.54 -22.39 2.93
CA MET A 407 -14.52 -22.21 4.00
C MET A 407 -15.51 -21.13 3.63
N SER A 408 -16.80 -21.35 3.95
CA SER A 408 -17.78 -20.27 3.83
C SER A 408 -17.47 -19.15 4.83
N VAL A 409 -17.89 -17.93 4.52
CA VAL A 409 -17.70 -16.75 5.36
C VAL A 409 -18.27 -16.97 6.76
N GLY A 410 -19.47 -17.53 6.86
CA GLY A 410 -20.10 -17.84 8.15
C GLY A 410 -19.27 -18.83 8.99
N THR A 411 -18.68 -19.84 8.35
CA THR A 411 -17.79 -20.78 9.04
C THR A 411 -16.51 -20.08 9.52
N ALA A 412 -15.91 -19.24 8.67
CA ALA A 412 -14.68 -18.51 9.01
C ALA A 412 -14.87 -17.54 10.20
N ILE A 413 -16.04 -16.89 10.32
CA ILE A 413 -16.37 -16.00 11.44
C ILE A 413 -16.73 -16.79 12.70
N SER A 414 -17.50 -17.89 12.58
CA SER A 414 -17.96 -18.68 13.73
C SER A 414 -16.89 -19.60 14.32
N GLU A 415 -15.89 -20.01 13.53
CA GLU A 415 -14.85 -20.96 13.96
C GLU A 415 -14.13 -20.53 15.25
N PRO A 416 -13.65 -19.28 15.43
CA PRO A 416 -13.01 -18.87 16.68
C PRO A 416 -13.93 -19.06 17.91
N PHE A 417 -15.20 -18.67 17.79
CA PHE A 417 -16.19 -18.81 18.86
C PHE A 417 -16.39 -20.27 19.29
N ILE A 418 -16.53 -21.17 18.31
CA ILE A 418 -16.69 -22.61 18.55
C ILE A 418 -15.40 -23.22 19.14
N LYS A 419 -14.23 -22.89 18.58
CA LYS A 419 -12.93 -23.41 19.04
C LYS A 419 -12.58 -22.98 20.45
N HIS A 420 -13.03 -21.80 20.88
CA HIS A 420 -12.88 -21.31 22.25
C HIS A 420 -14.03 -21.77 23.18
N LYS A 421 -14.96 -22.58 22.70
CA LYS A 421 -16.09 -23.14 23.46
C LYS A 421 -16.94 -22.06 24.15
N LEU A 422 -17.21 -20.95 23.46
CA LEU A 422 -17.97 -19.82 24.01
C LEU A 422 -19.48 -20.00 23.92
N GLY A 423 -19.96 -21.01 23.22
CA GLY A 423 -21.38 -21.35 23.10
C GLY A 423 -21.67 -22.47 22.11
N THR A 424 -22.94 -22.66 21.83
CA THR A 424 -23.47 -23.68 20.92
C THR A 424 -23.31 -23.25 19.45
N ALA A 425 -23.43 -24.21 18.51
CA ALA A 425 -23.41 -23.91 17.07
C ALA A 425 -24.54 -22.93 16.66
N LYS A 426 -25.72 -22.99 17.32
CA LYS A 426 -26.81 -22.05 17.08
C LYS A 426 -26.42 -20.62 17.48
N GLN A 427 -25.87 -20.45 18.67
CA GLN A 427 -25.39 -19.15 19.15
C GLN A 427 -24.25 -18.60 18.28
N ALA A 428 -23.35 -19.47 17.79
CA ALA A 428 -22.30 -19.07 16.85
C ALA A 428 -22.87 -18.54 15.54
N LYS A 429 -23.93 -19.17 15.02
CA LYS A 429 -24.62 -18.70 13.80
C LYS A 429 -25.34 -17.36 14.02
N GLU A 430 -26.04 -17.20 15.13
CA GLU A 430 -26.71 -15.93 15.50
C GLU A 430 -25.68 -14.79 15.64
N LYS A 431 -24.59 -15.04 16.38
CA LYS A 431 -23.49 -14.07 16.52
C LYS A 431 -22.84 -13.72 15.18
N THR A 432 -22.69 -14.70 14.27
CA THR A 432 -22.15 -14.46 12.93
C THR A 432 -23.03 -13.53 12.12
N ALA A 433 -24.37 -13.71 12.18
CA ALA A 433 -25.32 -12.82 11.50
C ALA A 433 -25.22 -11.37 12.04
N ASP A 434 -25.22 -11.21 13.38
CA ASP A 434 -25.04 -9.91 14.04
C ASP A 434 -23.71 -9.25 13.65
N LEU A 435 -22.60 -9.99 13.60
CA LEU A 435 -21.29 -9.47 13.21
C LEU A 435 -21.22 -9.04 11.74
N LEU A 436 -21.87 -9.79 10.83
CA LEU A 436 -21.97 -9.40 9.43
C LEU A 436 -22.73 -8.08 9.28
N GLU A 437 -23.87 -7.93 9.98
CA GLU A 437 -24.65 -6.69 9.97
C GLU A 437 -23.85 -5.52 10.56
N LYS A 438 -23.13 -5.72 11.66
CA LYS A 438 -22.27 -4.70 12.27
C LYS A 438 -21.16 -4.18 11.34
N VAL A 439 -20.66 -5.05 10.44
CA VAL A 439 -19.67 -4.61 9.43
C VAL A 439 -20.33 -4.15 8.11
N GLY A 440 -21.65 -3.99 8.08
CA GLY A 440 -22.40 -3.51 6.91
C GLY A 440 -22.53 -4.55 5.79
N LEU A 441 -22.57 -5.84 6.14
CA LEU A 441 -22.84 -6.95 5.22
C LEU A 441 -24.15 -7.63 5.62
N SER A 442 -24.88 -8.19 4.64
CA SER A 442 -26.11 -8.92 4.92
C SER A 442 -25.85 -10.30 5.49
N ALA A 443 -26.66 -10.74 6.46
CA ALA A 443 -26.52 -12.04 7.13
C ALA A 443 -26.61 -13.25 6.19
N ASP A 444 -27.37 -13.13 5.07
CA ASP A 444 -27.47 -14.18 4.03
C ASP A 444 -26.15 -14.46 3.32
N MET A 445 -25.21 -13.53 3.33
CA MET A 445 -23.86 -13.70 2.77
C MET A 445 -23.01 -14.71 3.54
N ALA A 446 -23.42 -15.17 4.71
CA ALA A 446 -22.69 -16.16 5.51
C ALA A 446 -22.43 -17.50 4.77
N SER A 447 -23.32 -17.87 3.82
CA SER A 447 -23.19 -19.10 3.04
C SER A 447 -22.19 -19.01 1.89
N ARG A 448 -21.78 -17.80 1.48
CA ARG A 448 -20.87 -17.56 0.35
C ARG A 448 -19.42 -17.81 0.72
N TYR A 449 -18.58 -17.94 -0.31
CA TYR A 449 -17.14 -18.17 -0.18
C TYR A 449 -16.35 -16.86 -0.40
N PRO A 450 -15.13 -16.75 0.18
CA PRO A 450 -14.34 -15.53 0.07
C PRO A 450 -14.10 -15.01 -1.36
N HIS A 451 -13.99 -15.88 -2.36
CA HIS A 451 -13.77 -15.49 -3.74
C HIS A 451 -14.96 -14.77 -4.39
N GLU A 452 -16.16 -14.85 -3.82
CA GLU A 452 -17.37 -14.18 -4.29
C GLU A 452 -17.48 -12.72 -3.81
N PHE A 453 -16.51 -12.23 -3.02
CA PHE A 453 -16.52 -10.91 -2.40
C PHE A 453 -15.44 -9.98 -2.97
N SER A 454 -15.73 -8.69 -3.01
CA SER A 454 -14.73 -7.65 -3.31
C SER A 454 -13.67 -7.55 -2.21
N GLY A 455 -12.53 -6.88 -2.49
CA GLY A 455 -11.47 -6.65 -1.51
C GLY A 455 -11.98 -5.97 -0.24
N GLY A 456 -12.77 -4.91 -0.37
CA GLY A 456 -13.37 -4.21 0.76
C GLY A 456 -14.36 -5.05 1.56
N GLN A 457 -15.17 -5.89 0.89
CA GLN A 457 -16.07 -6.81 1.58
C GLN A 457 -15.28 -7.89 2.33
N ARG A 458 -14.19 -8.44 1.76
CA ARG A 458 -13.30 -9.38 2.46
C ARG A 458 -12.66 -8.75 3.68
N GLN A 459 -12.27 -7.48 3.59
CA GLN A 459 -11.74 -6.74 4.75
C GLN A 459 -12.79 -6.62 5.86
N ARG A 460 -14.04 -6.31 5.54
CA ARG A 460 -15.15 -6.29 6.49
C ARG A 460 -15.39 -7.66 7.13
N ILE A 461 -15.27 -8.75 6.37
CA ILE A 461 -15.33 -10.13 6.87
C ILE A 461 -14.17 -10.43 7.84
N ALA A 462 -12.94 -9.99 7.51
CA ALA A 462 -11.80 -10.15 8.41
C ALA A 462 -11.98 -9.37 9.73
N ILE A 463 -12.58 -8.17 9.68
CA ILE A 463 -12.97 -7.39 10.87
C ILE A 463 -14.03 -8.16 11.67
N ALA A 464 -15.10 -8.67 11.03
CA ALA A 464 -16.14 -9.45 11.71
C ALA A 464 -15.56 -10.68 12.41
N ARG A 465 -14.63 -11.39 11.76
CA ARG A 465 -13.92 -12.53 12.36
C ARG A 465 -13.09 -12.12 13.58
N ALA A 466 -12.38 -10.99 13.53
CA ALA A 466 -11.61 -10.49 14.66
C ALA A 466 -12.53 -10.14 15.85
N LEU A 467 -13.74 -9.66 15.61
CA LEU A 467 -14.74 -9.33 16.64
C LEU A 467 -15.43 -10.57 17.25
N ALA A 468 -15.29 -11.76 16.66
CA ALA A 468 -16.03 -12.97 17.07
C ALA A 468 -15.80 -13.38 18.53
N LEU A 469 -14.67 -12.99 19.12
CA LEU A 469 -14.27 -13.31 20.50
C LEU A 469 -14.48 -12.16 21.50
N ASP A 470 -15.12 -11.06 21.10
CA ASP A 470 -15.31 -9.83 21.88
C ASP A 470 -13.99 -9.31 22.48
N PRO A 471 -12.97 -9.02 21.64
CA PRO A 471 -11.66 -8.62 22.11
C PRO A 471 -11.70 -7.24 22.76
N LYS A 472 -10.72 -6.97 23.64
CA LYS A 472 -10.46 -5.64 24.20
C LYS A 472 -9.50 -4.82 23.32
N VAL A 473 -8.55 -5.53 22.69
CA VAL A 473 -7.51 -4.93 21.85
C VAL A 473 -7.56 -5.54 20.47
N ILE A 474 -7.47 -4.71 19.44
CA ILE A 474 -7.29 -5.14 18.05
C ILE A 474 -5.96 -4.57 17.54
N VAL A 475 -5.09 -5.45 17.05
CA VAL A 475 -3.91 -5.09 16.28
C VAL A 475 -4.32 -5.06 14.81
N ALA A 476 -4.41 -3.88 14.22
CA ALA A 476 -4.76 -3.68 12.81
C ALA A 476 -3.47 -3.48 12.00
N ASP A 477 -2.93 -4.57 11.43
CA ASP A 477 -1.65 -4.57 10.71
C ASP A 477 -1.90 -4.25 9.23
N GLU A 478 -1.65 -2.99 8.84
CA GLU A 478 -1.85 -2.45 7.49
C GLU A 478 -3.22 -2.82 6.88
N SER A 479 -4.23 -2.90 7.72
CA SER A 479 -5.56 -3.42 7.42
C SER A 479 -6.35 -2.66 6.33
N VAL A 480 -5.89 -1.48 5.91
CA VAL A 480 -6.54 -0.65 4.89
C VAL A 480 -5.62 -0.28 3.72
N SER A 481 -4.37 -0.76 3.72
CA SER A 481 -3.35 -0.36 2.74
C SER A 481 -3.66 -0.80 1.31
N ALA A 482 -4.25 -1.99 1.15
CA ALA A 482 -4.57 -2.58 -0.16
C ALA A 482 -5.98 -2.21 -0.69
N LEU A 483 -6.64 -1.23 -0.07
CA LEU A 483 -7.99 -0.81 -0.43
C LEU A 483 -7.98 0.48 -1.26
N ASP A 484 -8.91 0.56 -2.20
CA ASP A 484 -9.18 1.80 -2.93
C ASP A 484 -9.61 2.93 -1.98
N VAL A 485 -9.37 4.17 -2.36
CA VAL A 485 -9.52 5.37 -1.52
C VAL A 485 -10.91 5.45 -0.87
N SER A 486 -12.00 5.25 -1.64
CA SER A 486 -13.36 5.33 -1.09
C SER A 486 -13.67 4.18 -0.13
N ILE A 487 -13.21 2.97 -0.44
CA ILE A 487 -13.38 1.79 0.43
C ILE A 487 -12.53 1.95 1.70
N LYS A 488 -11.31 2.48 1.58
CA LYS A 488 -10.42 2.80 2.70
C LYS A 488 -11.12 3.74 3.69
N ALA A 489 -11.71 4.83 3.20
CA ALA A 489 -12.47 5.78 4.01
C ALA A 489 -13.64 5.11 4.75
N GLN A 490 -14.43 4.27 4.05
CA GLN A 490 -15.54 3.53 4.66
C GLN A 490 -15.09 2.54 5.74
N VAL A 491 -13.98 1.82 5.51
CA VAL A 491 -13.44 0.86 6.49
C VAL A 491 -12.86 1.59 7.71
N CYS A 492 -12.18 2.71 7.50
CA CYS A 492 -11.71 3.56 8.62
C CYS A 492 -12.88 4.06 9.47
N ASN A 493 -13.96 4.56 8.84
CA ASN A 493 -15.16 4.98 9.56
C ASN A 493 -15.78 3.80 10.34
N LEU A 494 -15.88 2.62 9.71
CA LEU A 494 -16.34 1.41 10.40
C LEU A 494 -15.49 1.08 11.65
N LEU A 495 -14.16 1.17 11.56
CA LEU A 495 -13.27 0.93 12.71
C LEU A 495 -13.50 1.94 13.82
N LEU A 496 -13.70 3.22 13.48
CA LEU A 496 -14.04 4.27 14.45
C LEU A 496 -15.40 4.02 15.13
N ASP A 497 -16.42 3.59 14.37
CA ASP A 497 -17.74 3.25 14.92
C ASP A 497 -17.69 2.05 15.86
N LEU A 498 -16.93 1.01 15.47
CA LEU A 498 -16.72 -0.17 16.30
C LEU A 498 -15.92 0.18 17.56
N GLN A 499 -14.94 1.10 17.47
CA GLN A 499 -14.22 1.59 18.63
C GLN A 499 -15.17 2.26 19.64
N GLN A 500 -16.01 3.17 19.17
CA GLN A 500 -16.95 3.89 20.00
C GLN A 500 -18.02 2.97 20.61
N SER A 501 -18.63 2.10 19.79
CA SER A 501 -19.74 1.25 20.22
C SER A 501 -19.33 0.07 21.10
N LEU A 502 -18.13 -0.47 20.89
CA LEU A 502 -17.61 -1.63 21.61
C LEU A 502 -16.48 -1.29 22.58
N ASN A 503 -16.13 -0.01 22.70
CA ASN A 503 -15.04 0.50 23.53
C ASN A 503 -13.71 -0.23 23.28
N LEU A 504 -13.37 -0.44 22.00
CA LEU A 504 -12.17 -1.17 21.57
C LEU A 504 -10.91 -0.30 21.66
N ALA A 505 -9.80 -0.90 22.04
CA ALA A 505 -8.48 -0.31 21.88
C ALA A 505 -7.83 -0.80 20.59
N PHE A 506 -7.28 0.11 19.77
CA PHE A 506 -6.59 -0.24 18.53
C PHE A 506 -5.10 0.06 18.61
N LEU A 507 -4.27 -0.94 18.32
CA LEU A 507 -2.92 -0.71 17.84
C LEU A 507 -2.98 -0.71 16.30
N PHE A 508 -3.00 0.50 15.71
CA PHE A 508 -3.18 0.68 14.28
C PHE A 508 -1.82 0.85 13.59
N ILE A 509 -1.41 -0.15 12.81
CA ILE A 509 -0.16 -0.15 12.07
C ILE A 509 -0.43 0.30 10.64
N SER A 510 0.23 1.38 10.21
CA SER A 510 0.06 1.91 8.85
C SER A 510 1.30 2.67 8.39
N HIS A 511 1.47 2.76 7.07
CA HIS A 511 2.41 3.66 6.41
C HIS A 511 1.70 4.89 5.80
N ASP A 512 0.37 4.91 5.78
CA ASP A 512 -0.45 6.01 5.23
C ASP A 512 -0.65 7.08 6.31
N MET A 513 0.21 8.11 6.28
CA MET A 513 0.23 9.16 7.30
C MET A 513 -1.05 9.98 7.33
N ALA A 514 -1.72 10.20 6.20
CA ALA A 514 -2.95 10.98 6.14
C ALA A 514 -4.15 10.22 6.74
N VAL A 515 -4.17 8.89 6.60
CA VAL A 515 -5.12 8.03 7.31
C VAL A 515 -4.84 8.05 8.82
N VAL A 516 -3.56 7.89 9.21
CA VAL A 516 -3.13 7.90 10.61
C VAL A 516 -3.49 9.22 11.30
N GLU A 517 -3.26 10.34 10.65
CA GLU A 517 -3.63 11.66 11.18
C GLU A 517 -5.12 11.71 11.56
N ARG A 518 -5.98 11.03 10.80
CA ARG A 518 -7.43 11.11 10.96
C ARG A 518 -8.01 10.14 12.00
N VAL A 519 -7.41 8.96 12.14
CA VAL A 519 -7.98 7.90 13.01
C VAL A 519 -7.31 7.79 14.37
N SER A 520 -6.20 8.51 14.61
CA SER A 520 -5.36 8.29 15.80
C SER A 520 -5.63 9.27 16.92
N HIS A 521 -5.53 8.78 18.15
CA HIS A 521 -5.40 9.61 19.35
C HIS A 521 -3.94 9.95 19.63
N ARG A 522 -3.06 8.93 19.54
CA ARG A 522 -1.62 9.06 19.70
C ARG A 522 -0.90 8.35 18.58
N VAL A 523 0.33 8.78 18.31
CA VAL A 523 1.17 8.22 17.23
C VAL A 523 2.55 7.92 17.77
N ALA A 524 3.05 6.73 17.44
CA ALA A 524 4.41 6.29 17.67
C ALA A 524 5.11 6.13 16.32
N VAL A 525 6.17 6.91 16.10
CA VAL A 525 6.98 6.84 14.87
C VAL A 525 8.12 5.87 15.08
N MET A 526 8.18 4.85 14.24
CA MET A 526 9.16 3.77 14.34
C MET A 526 10.21 3.85 13.23
N TYR A 527 11.48 3.77 13.60
CA TYR A 527 12.63 3.77 12.70
C TYR A 527 13.67 2.74 13.13
N LEU A 528 14.05 1.84 12.23
CA LEU A 528 15.07 0.80 12.46
C LEU A 528 14.88 -0.03 13.75
N GLY A 529 13.64 -0.37 14.08
CA GLY A 529 13.28 -1.16 15.24
C GLY A 529 13.00 -0.35 16.51
N GLU A 530 13.24 0.96 16.51
CA GLU A 530 13.11 1.83 17.68
C GLU A 530 11.94 2.82 17.51
N ILE A 531 11.31 3.26 18.61
CA ILE A 531 10.37 4.38 18.59
C ILE A 531 11.19 5.66 18.73
N VAL A 532 11.18 6.50 17.70
CA VAL A 532 11.96 7.76 17.67
C VAL A 532 11.14 8.97 18.12
N GLU A 533 9.82 8.89 18.01
CA GLU A 533 8.90 9.95 18.47
C GLU A 533 7.57 9.32 18.86
N LEU A 534 7.00 9.71 20.00
CA LEU A 534 5.72 9.23 20.53
C LEU A 534 4.96 10.39 21.15
N GLY A 535 3.73 10.61 20.74
CA GLY A 535 2.93 11.70 21.34
C GLY A 535 1.48 11.73 20.90
N PRO A 536 0.71 12.70 21.42
CA PRO A 536 -0.61 13.04 20.89
C PRO A 536 -0.54 13.29 19.38
N ARG A 537 -1.57 12.89 18.64
CA ARG A 537 -1.64 13.06 17.20
C ARG A 537 -1.25 14.49 16.76
N ALA A 538 -1.87 15.50 17.35
CA ALA A 538 -1.58 16.90 17.01
C ALA A 538 -0.09 17.25 17.24
N ALA A 539 0.51 16.82 18.35
CA ALA A 539 1.91 17.13 18.64
C ALA A 539 2.87 16.53 17.61
N VAL A 540 2.64 15.28 17.17
CA VAL A 540 3.51 14.61 16.20
C VAL A 540 3.30 15.14 14.78
N PHE A 541 2.06 15.47 14.37
CA PHE A 541 1.75 15.92 13.02
C PHE A 541 1.96 17.42 12.80
N GLU A 542 1.59 18.25 13.77
CA GLU A 542 1.64 19.70 13.64
C GLU A 542 3.00 20.27 14.07
N ASN A 543 3.73 19.57 14.95
CA ASN A 543 5.04 19.99 15.44
C ASN A 543 6.02 18.79 15.56
N PRO A 544 6.32 18.07 14.46
CA PRO A 544 7.26 16.96 14.48
C PRO A 544 8.65 17.41 14.91
N GLN A 545 9.30 16.69 15.81
CA GLN A 545 10.61 17.07 16.36
C GLN A 545 11.74 16.24 15.78
N HIS A 546 11.56 14.92 15.70
CA HIS A 546 12.63 14.04 15.22
C HIS A 546 12.89 14.23 13.72
N PRO A 547 14.16 14.28 13.25
CA PRO A 547 14.47 14.47 11.83
C PRO A 547 13.81 13.45 10.89
N TYR A 548 13.72 12.19 11.34
CA TYR A 548 13.06 11.13 10.58
C TYR A 548 11.55 11.38 10.45
N THR A 549 10.86 11.83 11.51
CA THR A 549 9.44 12.18 11.46
C THR A 549 9.20 13.29 10.45
N LYS A 550 10.03 14.34 10.45
CA LYS A 550 9.96 15.45 9.47
C LYS A 550 10.15 14.93 8.04
N LYS A 551 11.14 14.04 7.83
CA LYS A 551 11.39 13.42 6.52
C LYS A 551 10.19 12.58 6.07
N LEU A 552 9.62 11.77 6.95
CA LEU A 552 8.46 10.92 6.67
C LEU A 552 7.24 11.78 6.26
N MET A 553 6.97 12.87 6.99
CA MET A 553 5.88 13.80 6.69
C MET A 553 6.08 14.51 5.34
N SER A 554 7.30 14.94 5.04
CA SER A 554 7.62 15.63 3.78
C SER A 554 7.51 14.72 2.54
N ALA A 555 7.58 13.41 2.72
CA ALA A 555 7.46 12.43 1.64
C ALA A 555 6.02 12.12 1.24
N VAL A 556 5.02 12.49 2.06
CA VAL A 556 3.60 12.22 1.76
C VAL A 556 3.14 13.02 0.52
N PRO A 557 2.54 12.37 -0.49
CA PRO A 557 1.95 13.06 -1.64
C PRO A 557 0.85 14.04 -1.20
N VAL A 558 0.91 15.25 -1.73
CA VAL A 558 -0.12 16.25 -1.45
C VAL A 558 -1.05 16.33 -2.67
N PRO A 559 -2.36 16.11 -2.51
CA PRO A 559 -3.32 16.16 -3.61
C PRO A 559 -3.62 17.62 -4.04
N ASP A 560 -2.57 18.35 -4.46
CA ASP A 560 -2.63 19.74 -4.88
C ASP A 560 -1.79 19.93 -6.16
N PRO A 561 -2.45 20.06 -7.34
CA PRO A 561 -1.76 20.28 -8.61
C PRO A 561 -0.89 21.54 -8.66
N ALA A 562 -1.17 22.58 -7.83
CA ALA A 562 -0.34 23.79 -7.77
C ALA A 562 1.08 23.49 -7.25
N ARG A 563 1.26 22.38 -6.57
CA ARG A 563 2.57 21.89 -6.08
C ARG A 563 3.33 21.04 -7.11
N ARG A 564 2.78 20.85 -8.28
CA ARG A 564 3.40 20.09 -9.35
C ARG A 564 4.77 20.69 -9.72
N GLY A 565 5.77 19.85 -9.80
CA GLY A 565 7.14 20.29 -10.15
C GLY A 565 7.99 20.77 -8.98
N ILE A 566 7.45 20.90 -7.78
CA ILE A 566 8.25 21.16 -6.59
C ILE A 566 9.02 19.87 -6.27
N ARG A 567 10.34 19.89 -6.48
CA ARG A 567 11.21 18.77 -6.09
C ARG A 567 11.23 18.66 -4.57
N ARG A 568 10.90 17.50 -4.04
CA ARG A 568 10.79 17.29 -2.58
C ARG A 568 12.13 17.33 -1.84
N GLY A 569 13.27 17.39 -2.53
CA GLY A 569 14.58 17.33 -1.89
C GLY A 569 14.79 16.05 -1.07
N ILE A 570 14.12 14.96 -1.48
CA ILE A 570 14.23 13.67 -0.79
C ILE A 570 15.67 13.20 -0.89
N THR A 571 16.36 13.19 0.25
CA THR A 571 17.75 12.75 0.33
C THR A 571 17.84 11.28 -0.08
N ASN A 572 18.93 10.94 -0.78
CA ASN A 572 19.20 9.57 -1.23
C ASN A 572 19.62 8.61 -0.09
N ASP A 573 19.41 9.02 1.16
CA ASP A 573 19.76 8.18 2.30
C ASP A 573 18.95 6.89 2.24
N GLU A 574 19.61 5.81 1.81
CA GLU A 574 19.05 4.47 1.94
C GLU A 574 18.74 4.21 3.42
N LEU A 575 17.62 3.55 3.66
CA LEU A 575 17.35 2.97 4.97
C LEU A 575 18.55 2.13 5.39
N LYS A 576 19.18 2.51 6.49
CA LYS A 576 20.24 1.68 7.08
C LYS A 576 19.64 0.29 7.31
N SER A 577 20.37 -0.75 6.92
CA SER A 577 19.92 -2.11 7.13
C SER A 577 19.70 -2.39 8.63
N PRO A 578 18.62 -3.05 9.04
CA PRO A 578 18.44 -3.50 10.42
C PRO A 578 19.33 -4.71 10.77
N VAL A 579 20.09 -5.23 9.81
CA VAL A 579 21.05 -6.33 10.03
C VAL A 579 22.25 -5.82 10.81
N ARG A 580 22.57 -6.51 11.89
CA ARG A 580 23.71 -6.20 12.78
C ARG A 580 24.61 -7.41 12.92
N LYS A 581 25.91 -7.16 13.12
CA LYS A 581 26.89 -8.19 13.48
C LYS A 581 26.63 -8.69 14.90
N LEU A 582 27.20 -9.84 15.26
CA LEU A 582 27.01 -10.46 16.58
C LEU A 582 27.53 -9.61 17.74
N ASP A 583 28.56 -8.82 17.50
CA ASP A 583 29.21 -7.95 18.48
C ASP A 583 28.51 -6.59 18.66
N TYR A 584 27.49 -6.30 17.85
CA TYR A 584 26.75 -5.05 17.95
C TYR A 584 25.96 -4.97 19.26
N ARG A 585 26.20 -3.91 20.02
CA ARG A 585 25.42 -3.53 21.20
C ARG A 585 24.62 -2.27 20.89
N PRO A 586 23.28 -2.31 20.99
CA PRO A 586 22.46 -1.11 20.80
C PRO A 586 22.85 -0.07 21.85
N PRO A 587 22.95 1.21 21.48
CA PRO A 587 23.12 2.29 22.45
C PRO A 587 21.86 2.43 23.31
N VAL A 588 22.07 2.81 24.57
CA VAL A 588 20.95 3.17 25.46
C VAL A 588 20.35 4.47 24.95
N ARG A 589 19.06 4.44 24.64
CA ARG A 589 18.35 5.60 24.10
C ARG A 589 17.80 6.48 25.23
N GLN A 590 17.91 7.76 25.02
CA GLN A 590 17.34 8.76 25.92
C GLN A 590 16.17 9.44 25.20
N TYR A 591 15.11 9.75 25.96
CA TYR A 591 13.95 10.46 25.46
C TYR A 591 13.80 11.79 26.19
N ARG A 592 13.55 12.84 25.41
CA ARG A 592 13.20 14.15 25.94
C ARG A 592 11.69 14.35 25.82
N GLN A 593 11.05 14.77 26.87
CA GLN A 593 9.66 15.23 26.84
C GLN A 593 9.62 16.67 26.32
N VAL A 594 8.95 16.88 25.20
CA VAL A 594 8.83 18.20 24.52
C VAL A 594 7.59 18.92 25.00
N SER A 595 6.50 18.20 25.18
CA SER A 595 5.23 18.66 25.75
C SER A 595 4.58 17.50 26.49
N GLU A 596 3.39 17.73 27.07
CA GLU A 596 2.65 16.68 27.77
C GLU A 596 2.42 15.46 26.85
N GLY A 597 2.92 14.29 27.27
CA GLY A 597 2.82 13.05 26.53
C GLY A 597 3.61 12.99 25.21
N HIS A 598 4.40 14.01 24.87
CA HIS A 598 5.20 14.04 23.64
C HIS A 598 6.68 13.76 23.95
N LEU A 599 7.12 12.55 23.59
CA LEU A 599 8.47 12.03 23.80
C LEU A 599 9.22 11.96 22.47
N VAL A 600 10.47 12.43 22.49
CA VAL A 600 11.35 12.41 21.30
C VAL A 600 12.68 11.80 21.68
N GLN A 601 13.13 10.83 20.91
CA GLN A 601 14.45 10.22 21.07
C GLN A 601 15.52 11.28 20.80
N VAL A 602 16.46 11.42 21.73
CA VAL A 602 17.66 12.24 21.57
C VAL A 602 18.83 11.32 21.22
N ALA A 603 19.70 11.77 20.30
CA ALA A 603 20.79 10.99 19.73
C ALA A 603 21.77 10.49 20.80
#